data_8933da24c34230f9b6bc176b1450a6fa
#
_entry.id   8933da24c34230f9b6bc176b1450a6fa
#
_cell.length_a   1.000
_cell.length_b   1.000
_cell.length_c   1.000
_cell.angle_alpha   90.00
_cell.angle_beta   90.00
_cell.angle_gamma   90.00
#
_symmetry.space_group_name_H-M   'P 1'
#
loop_
_entity.id
_entity.type
_entity.pdbx_description
1 polymer ?
#
loop_
_entity_poly.entity_id
_entity_poly.type
_entity_poly.pdbx_seq_one_letter_code
_entity_poly.pdbx_strand_id
1 'polypeptide(L)'
;VWVGNADYTPMQGTSGLTGAAPIWASYMQTAIQQLTGGNPSPFVRPAGIVERVICSVSGAEPSQWCPSQTSELFAADQLPLAKGYDLWQKAT
;
A
#
# COMPACT_ATOMS: atom_id res chain seq x y z
N VAL A 1 -14.33 -3.13 -11.51
CA VAL A 1 -15.31 -4.22 -11.74
C VAL A 1 -16.06 -4.50 -10.45
N TRP A 2 -17.36 -4.62 -10.56
CA TRP A 2 -18.21 -4.97 -9.42
C TRP A 2 -19.01 -6.23 -9.79
N VAL A 3 -19.06 -7.17 -8.85
CA VAL A 3 -19.87 -8.38 -8.97
C VAL A 3 -20.71 -8.51 -7.69
N GLY A 4 -22.00 -8.58 -7.85
CA GLY A 4 -22.91 -8.69 -6.71
C GLY A 4 -24.37 -8.82 -7.13
N ASN A 5 -25.24 -8.98 -6.15
CA ASN A 5 -26.68 -9.07 -6.36
C ASN A 5 -27.28 -7.68 -6.50
N ALA A 6 -28.29 -7.54 -7.37
CA ALA A 6 -28.92 -6.25 -7.62
C ALA A 6 -29.61 -5.68 -6.39
N ASP A 7 -30.06 -6.52 -5.46
CA ASP A 7 -30.71 -6.13 -4.21
C ASP A 7 -29.76 -6.02 -3.03
N TYR A 8 -28.42 -6.07 -3.29
CA TYR A 8 -27.37 -6.01 -2.30
C TYR A 8 -27.35 -7.18 -1.30
N THR A 9 -28.08 -8.26 -1.59
CA THR A 9 -27.99 -9.48 -0.78
C THR A 9 -26.56 -10.03 -0.82
N PRO A 10 -25.97 -10.41 0.32
CA PRO A 10 -24.60 -10.96 0.32
C PRO A 10 -24.49 -12.21 -0.54
N MET A 11 -23.40 -12.28 -1.30
CA MET A 11 -23.05 -13.49 -2.06
C MET A 11 -22.41 -14.52 -1.14
N GLN A 12 -22.66 -15.80 -1.42
CA GLN A 12 -22.09 -16.88 -0.62
C GLN A 12 -20.68 -17.22 -1.11
N GLY A 13 -19.72 -17.20 -0.18
CA GLY A 13 -18.34 -17.62 -0.44
C GLY A 13 -17.59 -16.78 -1.48
N THR A 14 -18.07 -15.58 -1.80
CA THR A 14 -17.49 -14.73 -2.83
C THR A 14 -17.10 -13.37 -2.26
N SER A 15 -15.87 -12.96 -2.48
CA SER A 15 -15.35 -11.65 -2.13
C SER A 15 -15.00 -10.86 -3.39
N GLY A 16 -14.56 -9.62 -3.24
CA GLY A 16 -14.04 -8.84 -4.36
C GLY A 16 -12.87 -9.54 -5.04
N LEU A 17 -12.06 -10.24 -4.27
CA LEU A 17 -10.90 -10.96 -4.78
C LEU A 17 -11.29 -12.18 -5.63
N THR A 18 -12.34 -12.89 -5.27
CA THR A 18 -12.76 -14.11 -5.98
C THR A 18 -13.79 -13.85 -7.08
N GLY A 19 -14.61 -12.78 -6.93
CA GLY A 19 -15.66 -12.43 -7.89
C GLY A 19 -15.22 -11.43 -8.95
N ALA A 20 -14.75 -10.27 -8.52
CA ALA A 20 -14.43 -9.15 -9.42
C ALA A 20 -13.00 -9.14 -9.91
N ALA A 21 -12.02 -9.49 -9.07
CA ALA A 21 -10.61 -9.39 -9.41
C ALA A 21 -10.18 -10.23 -10.61
N PRO A 22 -10.64 -11.48 -10.81
CA PRO A 22 -10.27 -12.24 -12.01
C PRO A 22 -10.75 -11.59 -13.31
N ILE A 23 -11.95 -11.00 -13.30
CA ILE A 23 -12.49 -10.27 -14.46
C ILE A 23 -11.65 -9.03 -14.73
N TRP A 24 -11.35 -8.25 -13.70
CA TRP A 24 -10.49 -7.08 -13.79
C TRP A 24 -9.11 -7.45 -14.34
N ALA A 25 -8.49 -8.49 -13.80
CA ALA A 25 -7.15 -8.90 -14.19
C ALA A 25 -7.12 -9.30 -15.67
N SER A 26 -8.09 -10.08 -16.13
CA SER A 26 -8.21 -10.50 -17.53
C SER A 26 -8.39 -9.30 -18.46
N TYR A 27 -9.27 -8.34 -18.08
CA TYR A 27 -9.48 -7.14 -18.85
C TYR A 27 -8.20 -6.28 -18.92
N MET A 28 -7.52 -6.10 -17.80
CA MET A 28 -6.31 -5.28 -17.74
C MET A 28 -5.16 -5.88 -18.54
N GLN A 29 -5.00 -7.21 -18.54
CA GLN A 29 -4.00 -7.87 -19.36
C GLN A 29 -4.24 -7.61 -20.85
N THR A 30 -5.49 -7.69 -21.28
CA THR A 30 -5.87 -7.41 -22.67
C THR A 30 -5.66 -5.94 -23.02
N ALA A 31 -6.08 -5.02 -22.15
CA ALA A 31 -5.94 -3.58 -22.36
C ALA A 31 -4.47 -3.16 -22.44
N ILE A 32 -3.64 -3.66 -21.55
CA ILE A 32 -2.19 -3.36 -21.55
C ILE A 32 -1.55 -3.89 -22.84
N GLN A 33 -1.92 -5.10 -23.27
CA GLN A 33 -1.41 -5.69 -24.50
C GLN A 33 -1.79 -4.86 -25.73
N GLN A 34 -3.03 -4.38 -25.80
CA GLN A 34 -3.50 -3.60 -26.95
C GLN A 34 -2.98 -2.17 -26.96
N LEU A 35 -2.87 -1.52 -25.78
CA LEU A 35 -2.51 -0.11 -25.70
C LEU A 35 -1.01 0.13 -25.65
N THR A 36 -0.24 -0.79 -25.06
CA THR A 36 1.20 -0.59 -24.83
C THR A 36 2.07 -1.68 -25.46
N GLY A 37 1.47 -2.66 -26.14
CA GLY A 37 2.20 -3.80 -26.71
C GLY A 37 2.79 -4.72 -25.64
N GLY A 38 2.22 -4.74 -24.43
CA GLY A 38 2.68 -5.57 -23.34
C GLY A 38 3.68 -4.89 -22.39
N ASN A 39 3.96 -3.60 -22.60
CA ASN A 39 4.93 -2.83 -21.80
C ASN A 39 4.21 -1.74 -21.02
N PRO A 40 3.62 -2.05 -19.84
CA PRO A 40 2.93 -1.05 -19.04
C PRO A 40 3.93 0.01 -18.53
N SER A 41 3.46 1.25 -18.43
CA SER A 41 4.26 2.34 -17.88
C SER A 41 4.46 2.13 -16.38
N PRO A 42 5.69 2.23 -15.87
CA PRO A 42 5.91 2.14 -14.43
C PRO A 42 5.38 3.39 -13.72
N PHE A 43 5.06 3.23 -12.44
CA PHE A 43 4.75 4.38 -11.60
C PHE A 43 6.02 5.15 -11.30
N VAL A 44 5.97 6.47 -11.46
CA VAL A 44 7.10 7.36 -11.17
C VAL A 44 6.79 8.14 -9.90
N ARG A 45 7.72 8.07 -8.93
CA ARG A 45 7.58 8.82 -7.68
C ARG A 45 7.73 10.31 -7.94
N PRO A 46 6.78 11.16 -7.52
CA PRO A 46 6.92 12.61 -7.63
C PRO A 46 8.09 13.15 -6.79
N ALA A 47 8.63 14.31 -7.19
CA ALA A 47 9.79 14.90 -6.54
C ALA A 47 9.58 15.26 -5.06
N GLY A 48 8.34 15.55 -4.64
CA GLY A 48 8.02 15.90 -3.25
C GLY A 48 7.80 14.71 -2.33
N ILE A 49 7.96 13.47 -2.83
CA ILE A 49 7.74 12.26 -2.06
C ILE A 49 9.09 11.61 -1.76
N VAL A 50 9.38 11.40 -0.49
CA VAL A 50 10.65 10.84 -0.03
C VAL A 50 10.43 9.57 0.76
N GLU A 51 11.45 8.72 0.79
CA GLU A 51 11.43 7.47 1.55
C GLU A 51 12.15 7.66 2.88
N ARG A 52 11.54 7.15 3.96
CA ARG A 52 12.12 7.19 5.30
C ARG A 52 11.86 5.86 6.01
N VAL A 53 12.81 5.47 6.85
CA VAL A 53 12.66 4.29 7.72
C VAL A 53 11.92 4.70 8.98
N ILE A 54 10.92 3.90 9.35
CA ILE A 54 10.11 4.13 10.55
C ILE A 54 10.03 2.86 11.38
N CYS A 55 9.67 3.02 12.64
CA CYS A 55 9.32 1.88 13.48
C CYS A 55 7.93 1.38 13.08
N SER A 56 7.80 0.08 12.81
CA SER A 56 6.56 -0.49 12.27
C SER A 56 5.35 -0.29 13.17
N VAL A 57 5.55 -0.16 14.48
CA VAL A 57 4.47 -0.01 15.44
C VAL A 57 4.11 1.45 15.69
N SER A 58 5.12 2.29 15.95
CA SER A 58 4.88 3.70 16.31
C SER A 58 4.69 4.61 15.10
N GLY A 59 5.25 4.24 13.95
CA GLY A 59 5.27 5.11 12.77
C GLY A 59 6.22 6.29 12.87
N ALA A 60 6.96 6.42 13.98
CA ALA A 60 7.96 7.47 14.18
C ALA A 60 9.34 7.00 13.70
N GLU A 61 10.33 7.91 13.67
CA GLU A 61 11.71 7.49 13.46
C GLU A 61 12.08 6.43 14.50
N PRO A 62 12.72 5.31 14.08
CA PRO A 62 12.94 4.19 15.00
C PRO A 62 13.98 4.54 16.06
N SER A 63 13.67 4.21 17.32
CA SER A 63 14.67 4.21 18.39
C SER A 63 15.53 2.96 18.28
N GLN A 64 16.64 2.93 19.02
CA GLN A 64 17.51 1.74 19.02
C GLN A 64 16.83 0.49 19.58
N TRP A 65 15.70 0.64 20.26
CA TRP A 65 14.94 -0.48 20.85
C TRP A 65 13.74 -0.91 19.99
N CYS A 66 13.50 -0.28 18.85
CA CYS A 66 12.43 -0.67 17.95
C CYS A 66 12.72 -2.05 17.35
N PRO A 67 11.86 -3.07 17.60
CA PRO A 67 12.13 -4.45 17.17
C PRO A 67 11.93 -4.68 15.68
N SER A 68 11.14 -3.81 15.02
CA SER A 68 10.80 -4.00 13.61
C SER A 68 10.71 -2.64 12.92
N GLN A 69 11.47 -2.48 11.84
CA GLN A 69 11.56 -1.26 11.07
C GLN A 69 11.08 -1.53 9.64
N THR A 70 10.50 -0.53 9.01
CA THR A 70 10.07 -0.59 7.62
C THR A 70 10.30 0.75 6.93
N SER A 71 10.38 0.73 5.61
CA SER A 71 10.48 1.95 4.81
C SER A 71 9.09 2.39 4.36
N GLU A 72 8.81 3.68 4.48
CA GLU A 72 7.55 4.28 4.03
C GLU A 72 7.81 5.55 3.23
N LEU A 73 6.82 5.93 2.43
CA LEU A 73 6.88 7.16 1.63
C LEU A 73 6.16 8.29 2.36
N PHE A 74 6.79 9.46 2.38
CA PHE A 74 6.26 10.65 3.03
C PHE A 74 6.34 11.85 2.11
N ALA A 75 5.42 12.80 2.27
CA ALA A 75 5.61 14.13 1.70
C ALA A 75 6.81 14.79 2.39
N ALA A 76 7.65 15.48 1.63
CA ALA A 76 8.89 16.06 2.15
C ALA A 76 8.65 17.05 3.29
N ASP A 77 7.47 17.69 3.35
CA ASP A 77 7.08 18.61 4.40
C ASP A 77 6.27 17.96 5.53
N GLN A 78 6.07 16.63 5.48
CA GLN A 78 5.30 15.87 6.48
C GLN A 78 6.05 14.59 6.85
N LEU A 79 7.26 14.76 7.34
CA LEU A 79 8.12 13.64 7.72
C LEU A 79 7.60 12.97 9.00
N PRO A 80 7.99 11.70 9.27
CA PRO A 80 7.58 11.02 10.49
C PRO A 80 8.09 11.75 11.72
N LEU A 81 7.39 11.53 12.84
CA LEU A 81 7.81 12.11 14.12
C LEU A 81 9.23 11.68 14.49
N ALA A 82 9.94 12.54 15.20
CA ALA A 82 11.30 12.28 15.63
C ALA A 82 11.37 11.04 16.53
N LYS A 83 12.56 10.44 16.58
CA LYS A 83 12.85 9.22 17.34
C LYS A 83 12.41 9.29 18.80
N GLY A 84 12.38 10.48 19.43
CA GLY A 84 11.89 10.66 20.80
C GLY A 84 10.41 10.33 21.00
N TYR A 85 9.63 10.23 19.91
CA TYR A 85 8.21 9.86 19.95
C TYR A 85 7.99 8.37 19.68
N ASP A 86 9.05 7.60 19.48
CA ASP A 86 8.93 6.16 19.33
C ASP A 86 8.46 5.54 20.64
N LEU A 87 7.56 4.57 20.55
CA LEU A 87 6.99 3.86 21.70
C LEU A 87 8.01 2.97 22.40
N TRP A 88 9.04 2.54 21.69
CA TRP A 88 10.02 1.58 22.20
C TRP A 88 11.12 2.29 22.98
N GLN A 89 11.31 1.91 24.22
CA GLN A 89 12.28 2.50 25.13
C GLN A 89 13.02 1.40 25.87
N LYS A 90 14.20 1.75 26.40
CA LYS A 90 14.96 0.83 27.25
C LYS A 90 14.17 0.57 28.54
N ALA A 91 14.06 -0.70 28.92
CA ALA A 91 13.48 -1.07 30.20
C ALA A 91 14.37 -0.60 31.36
N THR A 92 13.74 -0.02 32.38
CA THR A 92 14.43 0.42 33.59
C THR A 92 14.34 -0.63 34.68
#